data_77a4484003e3536d33cba531a8c39c11
#
_entry.id   77a4484003e3536d33cba531a8c39c11
#
_cell.length_a   1.000
_cell.length_b   1.000
_cell.length_c   1.000
_cell.angle_alpha   90.00
_cell.angle_beta   90.00
_cell.angle_gamma   90.00
#
_symmetry.space_group_name_H-M   'P 1'
#
loop_
_entity.id
_entity.type
_entity.pdbx_description
1 polymer ?
#
loop_
_entity_poly.entity_id
_entity_poly.type
_entity_poly.pdbx_seq_one_letter_code
_entity_poly.pdbx_strand_id
1 'polypeptide(L)'
;GARGSIAQVIQMSGMKGIIVNNSGRNLDFPVISSYKEGLTPLEYFITTYGARKGNSDTALKTAQAGYLTRRLVDVAQDAIITEVDCGTKESKVVRKENALGIEVPISKNIRGRVIAEDIVVNGTVLFKKNHLINKDDALVVENAGVEEVGVYSPLTCQSLHGMCQKCYGLDMGRNKQVDLGEAVGIVAAQAIGEPGTQLTMRTFHSGGVAGTDITQGLPRVEEIFERRMPKNPAIIAHESGDVIGIRDEGKEKVIQLLADDDGSKGNKSGKQVEYTVPF
;
A
#
# COMPACT_ATOMS: atom_id res chain seq x y z
N GLY A 1 -4.12 -21.03 -1.59
CA GLY A 1 -5.02 -20.56 -2.56
C GLY A 1 -4.39 -19.93 -3.78
N ALA A 2 -4.70 -20.45 -4.98
CA ALA A 2 -4.19 -19.86 -6.20
C ALA A 2 -4.97 -18.57 -6.56
N ARG A 3 -6.30 -18.61 -6.45
CA ARG A 3 -7.18 -17.48 -6.82
C ARG A 3 -8.53 -17.62 -6.13
N GLY A 4 -9.11 -16.50 -5.73
CA GLY A 4 -10.42 -16.45 -5.06
C GLY A 4 -10.30 -16.16 -3.56
N SER A 5 -11.45 -16.03 -2.90
CA SER A 5 -11.55 -15.76 -1.47
C SER A 5 -12.48 -16.78 -0.79
N ILE A 6 -12.38 -16.87 0.53
CA ILE A 6 -13.29 -17.73 1.35
C ILE A 6 -14.75 -17.32 1.13
N ALA A 7 -15.05 -16.04 0.94
CA ALA A 7 -16.40 -15.57 0.68
C ALA A 7 -17.03 -16.22 -0.57
N GLN A 8 -16.25 -16.48 -1.61
CA GLN A 8 -16.73 -17.17 -2.82
C GLN A 8 -17.06 -18.64 -2.55
N VAL A 9 -16.29 -19.32 -1.71
CA VAL A 9 -16.56 -20.68 -1.29
C VAL A 9 -17.83 -20.75 -0.44
N ILE A 10 -18.00 -19.78 0.48
CA ILE A 10 -19.21 -19.66 1.31
C ILE A 10 -20.46 -19.47 0.45
N GLN A 11 -20.39 -18.60 -0.56
CA GLN A 11 -21.53 -18.37 -1.48
C GLN A 11 -21.83 -19.61 -2.36
N MET A 12 -20.80 -20.38 -2.68
CA MET A 12 -20.96 -21.59 -3.50
C MET A 12 -21.59 -22.75 -2.72
N SER A 13 -21.17 -22.96 -1.47
CA SER A 13 -21.49 -24.17 -0.69
C SER A 13 -22.30 -23.90 0.59
N GLY A 14 -22.33 -22.67 1.06
CA GLY A 14 -23.06 -22.25 2.27
C GLY A 14 -24.32 -21.48 1.90
N MET A 15 -24.28 -20.14 1.98
CA MET A 15 -25.38 -19.28 1.56
C MET A 15 -24.87 -18.05 0.83
N LYS A 16 -25.69 -17.47 -0.05
CA LYS A 16 -25.38 -16.22 -0.75
C LYS A 16 -25.31 -15.02 0.21
N GLY A 17 -26.27 -14.94 1.15
CA GLY A 17 -26.31 -13.91 2.18
C GLY A 17 -27.13 -12.68 1.80
N ILE A 18 -26.85 -11.55 2.48
CA ILE A 18 -27.60 -10.29 2.31
C ILE A 18 -27.14 -9.59 1.03
N ILE A 19 -28.11 -9.17 0.22
CA ILE A 19 -27.87 -8.46 -1.04
C ILE A 19 -28.12 -6.96 -0.85
N VAL A 20 -27.31 -6.17 -1.51
CA VAL A 20 -27.42 -4.69 -1.53
C VAL A 20 -28.18 -4.27 -2.78
N ASN A 21 -29.13 -3.35 -2.64
CA ASN A 21 -29.85 -2.78 -3.75
C ASN A 21 -28.99 -1.74 -4.51
N ASN A 22 -29.51 -1.18 -5.60
CA ASN A 22 -28.81 -0.17 -6.40
C ASN A 22 -28.47 1.11 -5.61
N SER A 23 -29.26 1.45 -4.58
CA SER A 23 -29.01 2.62 -3.70
C SER A 23 -27.95 2.37 -2.62
N GLY A 24 -27.39 1.17 -2.53
CA GLY A 24 -26.41 0.81 -1.51
C GLY A 24 -27.01 0.39 -0.16
N ARG A 25 -28.34 0.22 -0.07
CA ARG A 25 -29.02 -0.28 1.15
C ARG A 25 -29.11 -1.79 1.12
N ASN A 26 -28.93 -2.43 2.27
CA ASN A 26 -29.18 -3.85 2.43
C ASN A 26 -30.67 -4.15 2.24
N LEU A 27 -30.95 -5.26 1.54
CA LEU A 27 -32.30 -5.79 1.46
C LEU A 27 -32.57 -6.63 2.73
N ASP A 28 -33.75 -6.47 3.31
CA ASP A 28 -34.11 -7.14 4.56
C ASP A 28 -34.33 -8.65 4.36
N PHE A 29 -34.38 -9.11 3.12
CA PHE A 29 -34.57 -10.51 2.76
C PHE A 29 -33.24 -11.16 2.38
N PRO A 30 -32.62 -12.00 3.23
CA PRO A 30 -31.37 -12.67 2.91
C PRO A 30 -31.62 -13.85 1.95
N VAL A 31 -30.65 -14.06 1.04
CA VAL A 31 -30.61 -15.25 0.18
C VAL A 31 -29.97 -16.39 0.95
N ILE A 32 -30.77 -17.37 1.39
CA ILE A 32 -30.33 -18.48 2.23
C ILE A 32 -29.70 -19.60 1.37
N SER A 33 -30.19 -19.79 0.15
CA SER A 33 -29.72 -20.83 -0.75
C SER A 33 -28.28 -20.55 -1.23
N SER A 34 -27.53 -21.62 -1.47
CA SER A 34 -26.20 -21.58 -2.12
C SER A 34 -26.33 -21.73 -3.63
N TYR A 35 -25.26 -21.34 -4.35
CA TYR A 35 -25.22 -21.57 -5.80
C TYR A 35 -25.21 -23.05 -6.17
N LYS A 36 -24.69 -23.94 -5.30
CA LYS A 36 -24.67 -25.37 -5.50
C LYS A 36 -26.08 -25.99 -5.43
N GLU A 37 -26.91 -25.51 -4.51
CA GLU A 37 -28.30 -25.98 -4.34
C GLU A 37 -29.23 -25.42 -5.40
N GLY A 38 -28.86 -24.23 -5.94
CA GLY A 38 -29.74 -23.47 -6.81
C GLY A 38 -30.61 -22.47 -6.03
N LEU A 39 -30.98 -21.39 -6.68
CA LEU A 39 -31.74 -20.29 -6.11
C LEU A 39 -33.22 -20.46 -6.46
N THR A 40 -34.09 -20.12 -5.52
CA THR A 40 -35.54 -19.98 -5.80
C THR A 40 -35.75 -18.79 -6.77
N PRO A 41 -36.88 -18.72 -7.50
CA PRO A 41 -37.15 -17.60 -8.42
C PRO A 41 -37.08 -16.25 -7.74
N LEU A 42 -37.53 -16.11 -6.50
CA LEU A 42 -37.45 -14.87 -5.74
C LEU A 42 -36.02 -14.52 -5.36
N GLU A 43 -35.27 -15.49 -4.85
CA GLU A 43 -33.84 -15.27 -4.52
C GLU A 43 -33.01 -14.94 -5.74
N TYR A 44 -33.27 -15.56 -6.89
CA TYR A 44 -32.65 -15.23 -8.15
C TYR A 44 -32.93 -13.80 -8.54
N PHE A 45 -34.18 -13.35 -8.46
CA PHE A 45 -34.58 -11.97 -8.77
C PHE A 45 -33.85 -10.97 -7.86
N ILE A 46 -33.81 -11.23 -6.53
CA ILE A 46 -33.09 -10.39 -5.59
C ILE A 46 -31.59 -10.33 -5.91
N THR A 47 -30.98 -11.46 -6.27
CA THR A 47 -29.57 -11.54 -6.65
C THR A 47 -29.22 -10.67 -7.87
N THR A 48 -30.16 -10.45 -8.81
CA THR A 48 -29.93 -9.63 -9.98
C THR A 48 -29.64 -8.15 -9.64
N TYR A 49 -30.13 -7.64 -8.51
CA TYR A 49 -29.81 -6.27 -8.07
C TYR A 49 -28.31 -6.12 -7.83
N GLY A 50 -27.69 -7.05 -7.13
CA GLY A 50 -26.25 -7.06 -6.88
C GLY A 50 -25.44 -7.19 -8.19
N ALA A 51 -25.86 -8.06 -9.09
CA ALA A 51 -25.19 -8.25 -10.38
C ALA A 51 -25.26 -6.97 -11.25
N ARG A 52 -26.42 -6.33 -11.35
CA ARG A 52 -26.58 -5.08 -12.11
C ARG A 52 -25.80 -3.94 -11.49
N LYS A 53 -25.88 -3.76 -10.17
CA LYS A 53 -25.06 -2.76 -9.47
C LYS A 53 -23.60 -2.97 -9.81
N GLY A 54 -23.18 -4.21 -9.75
CA GLY A 54 -21.87 -4.62 -10.12
C GLY A 54 -21.46 -4.15 -11.50
N ASN A 55 -22.15 -4.48 -12.55
CA ASN A 55 -21.87 -4.08 -13.93
C ASN A 55 -21.83 -2.56 -14.10
N SER A 56 -22.80 -1.85 -13.51
CA SER A 56 -22.85 -0.40 -13.53
C SER A 56 -21.65 0.24 -12.84
N ASP A 57 -21.30 -0.24 -11.65
CA ASP A 57 -20.14 0.28 -10.92
C ASP A 57 -18.84 0.08 -11.69
N THR A 58 -18.65 -1.04 -12.40
CA THR A 58 -17.48 -1.25 -13.25
C THR A 58 -17.39 -0.19 -14.33
N ALA A 59 -18.46 0.01 -15.05
CA ALA A 59 -18.50 0.97 -16.15
C ALA A 59 -18.17 2.40 -15.67
N LEU A 60 -18.69 2.79 -14.50
CA LEU A 60 -18.47 4.13 -13.95
C LEU A 60 -17.05 4.29 -13.33
N LYS A 61 -16.59 3.28 -12.62
CA LYS A 61 -15.28 3.34 -11.92
C LYS A 61 -14.08 3.23 -12.86
N THR A 62 -14.23 2.66 -14.06
CA THR A 62 -13.14 2.65 -15.04
C THR A 62 -12.74 4.06 -15.46
N ALA A 63 -13.69 4.97 -15.60
CA ALA A 63 -13.41 6.38 -15.88
C ALA A 63 -12.62 7.05 -14.73
N GLN A 64 -12.95 6.75 -13.47
CA GLN A 64 -12.23 7.26 -12.31
C GLN A 64 -10.79 6.75 -12.27
N ALA A 65 -10.57 5.45 -12.54
CA ALA A 65 -9.22 4.86 -12.62
C ALA A 65 -8.39 5.51 -13.73
N GLY A 66 -8.99 5.78 -14.90
CA GLY A 66 -8.32 6.50 -15.98
C GLY A 66 -7.96 7.93 -15.61
N TYR A 67 -8.84 8.64 -14.93
CA TYR A 67 -8.57 10.00 -14.45
C TYR A 67 -7.47 10.05 -13.38
N LEU A 68 -7.44 9.08 -12.45
CA LEU A 68 -6.34 8.96 -11.49
C LEU A 68 -5.00 8.76 -12.20
N THR A 69 -4.95 7.83 -13.16
CA THR A 69 -3.73 7.54 -13.93
C THR A 69 -3.24 8.79 -14.67
N ARG A 70 -4.14 9.55 -15.30
CA ARG A 70 -3.79 10.82 -15.96
C ARG A 70 -3.14 11.81 -14.99
N ARG A 71 -3.75 12.03 -13.82
CA ARG A 71 -3.20 12.94 -12.80
C ARG A 71 -1.82 12.49 -12.30
N LEU A 72 -1.62 11.19 -12.12
CA LEU A 72 -0.32 10.65 -11.72
C LEU A 72 0.74 10.87 -12.81
N VAL A 73 0.38 10.69 -14.10
CA VAL A 73 1.28 10.97 -15.22
C VAL A 73 1.62 12.46 -15.28
N ASP A 74 0.63 13.35 -15.18
CA ASP A 74 0.83 14.79 -15.23
C ASP A 74 1.81 15.29 -14.15
N VAL A 75 1.75 14.71 -12.94
CA VAL A 75 2.67 15.05 -11.83
C VAL A 75 4.05 14.43 -12.01
N ALA A 76 4.13 13.22 -12.55
CA ALA A 76 5.37 12.44 -12.59
C ALA A 76 6.16 12.59 -13.90
N GLN A 77 5.63 13.26 -14.92
CA GLN A 77 6.26 13.35 -16.26
C GLN A 77 7.65 14.00 -16.25
N ASP A 78 7.92 14.89 -15.31
CA ASP A 78 9.21 15.56 -15.19
C ASP A 78 10.31 14.69 -14.54
N ALA A 79 9.94 13.52 -14.00
CA ALA A 79 10.89 12.58 -13.44
C ALA A 79 11.53 11.73 -14.55
N ILE A 80 12.59 12.27 -15.15
CA ILE A 80 13.37 11.69 -16.25
C ILE A 80 14.78 11.40 -15.75
N ILE A 81 15.46 10.42 -16.32
CA ILE A 81 16.87 10.16 -16.06
C ILE A 81 17.72 11.18 -16.82
N THR A 82 18.31 12.13 -16.10
CA THR A 82 19.02 13.27 -16.70
C THR A 82 20.54 13.13 -16.66
N GLU A 83 21.09 12.40 -15.70
CA GLU A 83 22.54 12.27 -15.50
C GLU A 83 22.93 10.86 -15.04
N VAL A 84 24.21 10.55 -15.14
CA VAL A 84 24.75 9.24 -14.78
C VAL A 84 24.89 9.09 -13.26
N ASP A 85 25.45 10.09 -12.59
CA ASP A 85 25.71 10.10 -11.15
C ASP A 85 25.57 11.52 -10.59
N CYS A 86 24.70 11.69 -9.61
CA CYS A 86 24.50 12.98 -8.93
C CYS A 86 25.53 13.25 -7.82
N GLY A 87 26.47 12.34 -7.58
CA GLY A 87 27.52 12.50 -6.57
C GLY A 87 27.04 12.39 -5.12
N THR A 88 25.81 11.95 -4.87
CA THR A 88 25.28 11.80 -3.49
C THR A 88 26.14 10.82 -2.67
N LYS A 89 26.35 11.16 -1.41
CA LYS A 89 26.98 10.29 -0.40
C LYS A 89 25.92 9.62 0.50
N GLU A 90 24.69 10.07 0.40
CA GLU A 90 23.59 9.53 1.22
C GLU A 90 23.15 8.16 0.70
N SER A 91 22.97 7.24 1.62
CA SER A 91 22.43 5.91 1.34
C SER A 91 21.13 5.67 2.11
N LYS A 92 20.27 4.84 1.56
CA LYS A 92 19.11 4.32 2.26
C LYS A 92 19.44 2.91 2.76
N VAL A 93 19.39 2.72 4.07
CA VAL A 93 19.52 1.38 4.66
C VAL A 93 18.24 0.60 4.43
N VAL A 94 18.37 -0.56 3.78
CA VAL A 94 17.30 -1.52 3.55
C VAL A 94 17.49 -2.68 4.52
N ARG A 95 16.45 -2.97 5.31
CA ARG A 95 16.43 -4.03 6.31
C ARG A 95 15.50 -5.16 5.89
N LYS A 96 15.76 -6.34 6.46
CA LYS A 96 14.88 -7.50 6.35
C LYS A 96 13.51 -7.23 6.97
N GLU A 97 13.48 -6.47 8.07
CA GLU A 97 12.28 -6.06 8.77
C GLU A 97 11.87 -4.64 8.34
N ASN A 98 10.61 -4.43 7.98
CA ASN A 98 10.12 -3.10 7.68
C ASN A 98 9.70 -2.36 8.97
N ALA A 99 9.37 -1.06 8.84
CA ALA A 99 8.95 -0.22 9.96
C ALA A 99 7.68 -0.71 10.71
N LEU A 100 6.97 -1.69 10.17
CA LEU A 100 5.77 -2.30 10.76
C LEU A 100 6.06 -3.66 11.40
N GLY A 101 7.33 -4.06 11.52
CA GLY A 101 7.70 -5.36 12.07
C GLY A 101 7.39 -6.56 11.16
N ILE A 102 7.11 -6.31 9.88
CA ILE A 102 6.84 -7.39 8.91
C ILE A 102 8.16 -7.79 8.26
N GLU A 103 8.53 -9.06 8.39
CA GLU A 103 9.69 -9.61 7.70
C GLU A 103 9.43 -9.71 6.19
N VAL A 104 10.29 -9.08 5.40
CA VAL A 104 10.31 -9.17 3.95
C VAL A 104 11.70 -9.66 3.53
N PRO A 105 11.80 -10.69 2.66
CA PRO A 105 13.09 -11.16 2.17
C PRO A 105 13.91 -9.99 1.62
N ILE A 106 15.16 -9.84 2.11
CA ILE A 106 16.01 -8.72 1.73
C ILE A 106 16.25 -8.69 0.21
N SER A 107 16.32 -9.86 -0.43
CA SER A 107 16.47 -10.02 -1.87
C SER A 107 15.40 -9.27 -2.69
N LYS A 108 14.16 -9.20 -2.19
CA LYS A 108 13.10 -8.45 -2.88
C LYS A 108 13.31 -6.95 -2.82
N ASN A 109 13.88 -6.45 -1.73
CA ASN A 109 14.02 -5.01 -1.48
C ASN A 109 15.28 -4.42 -2.11
N ILE A 110 16.36 -5.21 -2.24
CA ILE A 110 17.65 -4.75 -2.82
C ILE A 110 17.77 -5.01 -4.32
N ARG A 111 16.94 -5.90 -4.88
CA ARG A 111 16.98 -6.21 -6.30
C ARG A 111 16.81 -4.96 -7.17
N GLY A 112 17.71 -4.79 -8.12
CA GLY A 112 17.71 -3.66 -9.04
C GLY A 112 18.22 -2.36 -8.44
N ARG A 113 18.76 -2.37 -7.22
CA ARG A 113 19.39 -1.20 -6.59
C ARG A 113 20.90 -1.24 -6.77
N VAL A 114 21.52 -0.06 -6.73
CA VAL A 114 22.96 0.09 -6.72
C VAL A 114 23.44 0.23 -5.28
N ILE A 115 24.49 -0.54 -4.92
CA ILE A 115 25.02 -0.59 -3.55
C ILE A 115 25.77 0.71 -3.26
N ALA A 116 25.50 1.28 -2.08
CA ALA A 116 26.16 2.49 -1.60
C ALA A 116 27.43 2.19 -0.75
N GLU A 117 27.52 1.00 -0.18
CA GLU A 117 28.61 0.57 0.71
C GLU A 117 29.00 -0.87 0.36
N ASP A 118 30.24 -1.27 0.65
CA ASP A 118 30.69 -2.64 0.39
C ASP A 118 29.93 -3.64 1.29
N ILE A 119 29.41 -4.71 0.70
CA ILE A 119 28.78 -5.79 1.46
C ILE A 119 29.87 -6.78 1.88
N VAL A 120 30.15 -6.83 3.18
CA VAL A 120 31.18 -7.70 3.76
C VAL A 120 30.51 -8.74 4.63
N VAL A 121 30.82 -10.03 4.38
CA VAL A 121 30.35 -11.15 5.20
C VAL A 121 31.57 -12.00 5.60
N ASN A 122 31.69 -12.26 6.89
CA ASN A 122 32.81 -13.04 7.45
C ASN A 122 34.21 -12.55 7.01
N GLY A 123 34.39 -11.23 6.85
CA GLY A 123 35.66 -10.63 6.41
C GLY A 123 35.92 -10.70 4.91
N THR A 124 35.03 -11.29 4.12
CA THR A 124 35.12 -11.36 2.65
C THR A 124 34.13 -10.37 2.03
N VAL A 125 34.61 -9.55 1.09
CA VAL A 125 33.75 -8.62 0.34
C VAL A 125 32.98 -9.41 -0.70
N LEU A 126 31.65 -9.53 -0.55
CA LEU A 126 30.78 -10.17 -1.53
C LEU A 126 30.56 -9.26 -2.75
N PHE A 127 30.19 -8.01 -2.49
CA PHE A 127 29.92 -7.01 -3.54
C PHE A 127 30.52 -5.68 -3.14
N LYS A 128 31.14 -5.00 -4.11
CA LYS A 128 31.75 -3.68 -3.92
C LYS A 128 30.71 -2.56 -4.12
N LYS A 129 30.98 -1.43 -3.53
CA LYS A 129 30.25 -0.18 -3.78
C LYS A 129 30.06 0.09 -5.27
N ASN A 130 28.90 0.65 -5.65
CA ASN A 130 28.46 0.93 -7.02
C ASN A 130 28.15 -0.32 -7.87
N HIS A 131 28.07 -1.50 -7.27
CA HIS A 131 27.58 -2.69 -7.98
C HIS A 131 26.05 -2.64 -8.11
N LEU A 132 25.51 -2.93 -9.31
CA LEU A 132 24.09 -3.06 -9.57
C LEU A 132 23.66 -4.49 -9.22
N ILE A 133 22.80 -4.64 -8.21
CA ILE A 133 22.33 -5.95 -7.75
C ILE A 133 21.29 -6.52 -8.72
N ASN A 134 21.62 -7.63 -9.35
CA ASN A 134 20.72 -8.44 -10.16
C ASN A 134 19.91 -9.41 -9.27
N LYS A 135 19.04 -10.19 -9.90
CA LYS A 135 18.20 -11.17 -9.19
C LYS A 135 19.04 -12.24 -8.46
N ASP A 136 20.07 -12.73 -9.14
CA ASP A 136 20.94 -13.80 -8.61
C ASP A 136 21.85 -13.27 -7.51
N ASP A 137 22.41 -12.06 -7.68
CA ASP A 137 23.19 -11.36 -6.65
C ASP A 137 22.37 -11.13 -5.37
N ALA A 138 21.08 -10.74 -5.51
CA ALA A 138 20.20 -10.53 -4.41
C ALA A 138 19.95 -11.81 -3.59
N LEU A 139 19.85 -12.97 -4.25
CA LEU A 139 19.73 -14.28 -3.59
C LEU A 139 21.03 -14.67 -2.86
N VAL A 140 22.20 -14.33 -3.43
CA VAL A 140 23.49 -14.57 -2.76
C VAL A 140 23.58 -13.77 -1.47
N VAL A 141 23.16 -12.49 -1.47
CA VAL A 141 23.14 -11.64 -0.27
C VAL A 141 22.19 -12.19 0.78
N GLU A 142 21.01 -12.66 0.39
CA GLU A 142 20.03 -13.26 1.31
C GLU A 142 20.55 -14.54 1.94
N ASN A 143 21.13 -15.44 1.14
CA ASN A 143 21.71 -16.71 1.60
C ASN A 143 22.93 -16.49 2.50
N ALA A 144 23.64 -15.38 2.35
CA ALA A 144 24.75 -15.00 3.22
C ALA A 144 24.30 -14.47 4.59
N GLY A 145 22.98 -14.33 4.82
CA GLY A 145 22.42 -13.91 6.10
C GLY A 145 22.59 -12.42 6.42
N VAL A 146 22.75 -11.56 5.41
CA VAL A 146 22.88 -10.11 5.60
C VAL A 146 21.52 -9.53 6.00
N GLU A 147 21.46 -8.78 7.09
CA GLU A 147 20.23 -8.20 7.62
C GLU A 147 19.99 -6.77 7.10
N GLU A 148 21.06 -6.03 6.82
CA GLU A 148 21.00 -4.64 6.40
C GLU A 148 21.92 -4.39 5.20
N VAL A 149 21.46 -3.61 4.23
CA VAL A 149 22.25 -3.19 3.05
C VAL A 149 22.02 -1.71 2.77
N GLY A 150 23.11 -0.95 2.65
CA GLY A 150 23.08 0.45 2.19
C GLY A 150 22.96 0.51 0.67
N VAL A 151 21.89 1.11 0.15
CA VAL A 151 21.63 1.25 -1.28
C VAL A 151 21.38 2.70 -1.66
N TYR A 152 21.70 3.08 -2.90
CA TYR A 152 21.25 4.34 -3.45
C TYR A 152 19.75 4.31 -3.75
N SER A 153 19.08 5.45 -3.58
CA SER A 153 17.65 5.57 -3.74
C SER A 153 17.27 6.83 -4.50
N PRO A 154 16.21 6.82 -5.31
CA PRO A 154 15.65 8.06 -5.88
C PRO A 154 15.29 9.11 -4.82
N LEU A 155 14.97 8.70 -3.58
CA LEU A 155 14.62 9.60 -2.48
C LEU A 155 15.81 10.43 -1.95
N THR A 156 17.02 9.94 -2.13
CA THR A 156 18.26 10.59 -1.68
C THR A 156 19.06 11.18 -2.87
N CYS A 157 18.46 11.18 -4.06
CA CYS A 157 19.08 11.74 -5.25
C CYS A 157 19.18 13.26 -5.15
N GLN A 158 20.36 13.82 -5.45
CA GLN A 158 20.65 15.27 -5.41
C GLN A 158 20.61 15.92 -6.79
N SER A 159 20.09 15.23 -7.81
CA SER A 159 19.87 15.78 -9.13
C SER A 159 18.89 16.96 -9.08
N LEU A 160 19.20 18.07 -9.74
CA LEU A 160 18.35 19.27 -9.73
C LEU A 160 17.04 19.05 -10.50
N HIS A 161 17.09 18.29 -11.59
CA HIS A 161 15.94 17.96 -12.40
C HIS A 161 15.95 16.46 -12.70
N GLY A 162 14.81 15.80 -12.44
CA GLY A 162 14.72 14.35 -12.64
C GLY A 162 15.53 13.54 -11.62
N MET A 163 16.23 12.53 -12.07
CA MET A 163 17.09 11.69 -11.23
C MET A 163 18.26 11.08 -12.01
N CYS A 164 19.26 10.57 -11.30
CA CYS A 164 20.41 9.95 -11.94
C CYS A 164 20.25 8.43 -12.10
N GLN A 165 20.97 7.84 -13.07
CA GLN A 165 20.97 6.39 -13.35
C GLN A 165 21.35 5.57 -12.12
N LYS A 166 22.33 6.03 -11.36
CA LYS A 166 22.86 5.34 -10.18
C LYS A 166 21.81 5.23 -9.06
N CYS A 167 21.11 6.31 -8.76
CA CYS A 167 20.07 6.33 -7.73
C CYS A 167 18.81 5.55 -8.14
N TYR A 168 18.50 5.53 -9.43
CA TYR A 168 17.38 4.73 -9.95
C TYR A 168 17.71 3.24 -9.98
N GLY A 169 18.82 2.88 -10.64
CA GLY A 169 19.32 1.51 -10.74
C GLY A 169 18.88 0.76 -12.00
N LEU A 170 18.24 -0.39 -11.83
CA LEU A 170 17.89 -1.33 -12.88
C LEU A 170 16.62 -0.94 -13.63
N ASP A 171 16.68 -0.95 -14.95
CA ASP A 171 15.51 -1.02 -15.81
C ASP A 171 14.98 -2.46 -15.84
N MET A 172 13.80 -2.68 -15.28
CA MET A 172 13.19 -4.00 -15.17
C MET A 172 12.77 -4.59 -16.52
N GLY A 173 12.52 -3.75 -17.53
CA GLY A 173 12.13 -4.19 -18.87
C GLY A 173 13.30 -4.76 -19.66
N ARG A 174 14.46 -4.09 -19.57
CA ARG A 174 15.67 -4.47 -20.33
C ARG A 174 16.67 -5.28 -19.51
N ASN A 175 16.46 -5.39 -18.20
CA ASN A 175 17.34 -6.05 -17.22
C ASN A 175 18.79 -5.53 -17.25
N LYS A 176 18.97 -4.23 -17.45
CA LYS A 176 20.23 -3.49 -17.42
C LYS A 176 20.06 -2.19 -16.66
N GLN A 177 21.15 -1.48 -16.39
CA GLN A 177 21.06 -0.13 -15.82
C GLN A 177 20.22 0.76 -16.75
N VAL A 178 19.37 1.60 -16.15
CA VAL A 178 18.48 2.51 -16.90
C VAL A 178 19.26 3.43 -17.82
N ASP A 179 18.75 3.68 -19.01
CA ASP A 179 19.37 4.57 -19.98
C ASP A 179 19.07 6.05 -19.66
N LEU A 180 19.94 6.97 -20.12
CA LEU A 180 19.69 8.41 -20.04
C LEU A 180 18.50 8.78 -20.92
N GLY A 181 17.67 9.72 -20.43
CA GLY A 181 16.46 10.16 -21.12
C GLY A 181 15.22 9.27 -20.89
N GLU A 182 15.33 8.19 -20.12
CA GLU A 182 14.18 7.34 -19.80
C GLU A 182 13.20 8.08 -18.89
N ALA A 183 11.92 8.09 -19.27
CA ALA A 183 10.83 8.75 -18.53
C ALA A 183 10.29 7.86 -17.42
N VAL A 184 11.09 7.62 -16.40
CA VAL A 184 10.79 6.69 -15.30
C VAL A 184 9.57 7.08 -14.48
N GLY A 185 9.27 8.38 -14.40
CA GLY A 185 8.07 8.87 -13.72
C GLY A 185 6.78 8.44 -14.42
N ILE A 186 6.74 8.51 -15.75
CA ILE A 186 5.60 8.03 -16.54
C ILE A 186 5.43 6.52 -16.38
N VAL A 187 6.52 5.77 -16.43
CA VAL A 187 6.51 4.31 -16.21
C VAL A 187 5.94 3.97 -14.82
N ALA A 188 6.39 4.69 -13.79
CA ALA A 188 5.87 4.51 -12.43
C ALA A 188 4.38 4.83 -12.33
N ALA A 189 3.93 5.96 -12.90
CA ALA A 189 2.53 6.37 -12.89
C ALA A 189 1.62 5.36 -13.61
N GLN A 190 2.07 4.84 -14.75
CA GLN A 190 1.36 3.80 -15.50
C GLN A 190 1.32 2.47 -14.74
N ALA A 191 2.41 2.07 -14.08
CA ALA A 191 2.46 0.86 -13.27
C ALA A 191 1.54 0.91 -12.05
N ILE A 192 1.29 2.12 -11.50
CA ILE A 192 0.33 2.35 -10.41
C ILE A 192 -1.10 2.38 -10.96
N GLY A 193 -1.31 2.98 -12.13
CA GLY A 193 -2.63 3.17 -12.74
C GLY A 193 -3.20 1.92 -13.42
N GLU A 194 -2.35 1.07 -14.01
CA GLU A 194 -2.79 -0.14 -14.71
C GLU A 194 -3.66 -1.05 -13.81
N PRO A 195 -3.24 -1.43 -12.59
CA PRO A 195 -4.08 -2.26 -11.74
C PRO A 195 -5.32 -1.53 -11.22
N GLY A 196 -5.45 -0.23 -11.39
CA GLY A 196 -6.63 0.54 -10.99
C GLY A 196 -7.91 0.01 -11.63
N THR A 197 -7.90 -0.32 -12.92
CA THR A 197 -9.01 -0.93 -13.61
C THR A 197 -9.35 -2.33 -13.05
N GLN A 198 -8.35 -3.13 -12.71
CA GLN A 198 -8.56 -4.44 -12.09
C GLN A 198 -9.08 -4.32 -10.65
N LEU A 199 -8.63 -3.33 -9.88
CA LEU A 199 -9.15 -3.03 -8.54
C LEU A 199 -10.63 -2.63 -8.59
N THR A 200 -11.06 -1.90 -9.63
CA THR A 200 -12.47 -1.60 -9.82
C THR A 200 -13.30 -2.86 -10.09
N MET A 201 -12.78 -3.81 -10.84
CA MET A 201 -13.45 -5.09 -11.09
C MET A 201 -13.52 -5.99 -9.84
N ARG A 202 -12.48 -6.00 -9.00
CA ARG A 202 -12.42 -6.87 -7.79
C ARG A 202 -13.36 -6.43 -6.67
N THR A 203 -13.71 -5.16 -6.55
CA THR A 203 -14.72 -4.69 -5.58
C THR A 203 -16.10 -5.28 -5.83
N PHE A 204 -16.34 -5.86 -7.01
CA PHE A 204 -17.53 -6.61 -7.36
C PHE A 204 -17.73 -7.92 -6.64
N HIS A 205 -16.67 -8.67 -6.45
CA HIS A 205 -16.73 -9.99 -5.86
C HIS A 205 -16.98 -9.94 -4.35
N SER A 206 -16.83 -8.75 -3.74
CA SER A 206 -17.17 -8.48 -2.34
C SER A 206 -18.50 -7.74 -2.19
N GLY A 207 -19.09 -7.28 -3.29
CA GLY A 207 -20.33 -6.51 -3.30
C GLY A 207 -21.53 -7.35 -2.92
N GLY A 208 -22.04 -7.13 -1.72
CA GLY A 208 -23.26 -7.75 -1.23
C GLY A 208 -23.15 -8.36 0.16
N VAL A 209 -21.99 -8.44 0.74
CA VAL A 209 -21.84 -8.82 2.15
C VAL A 209 -21.63 -7.53 2.95
N ALA A 210 -22.52 -7.26 3.90
CA ALA A 210 -22.35 -6.21 4.90
C ALA A 210 -21.06 -6.51 5.69
N GLY A 211 -19.98 -5.92 5.30
CA GLY A 211 -18.67 -6.06 5.93
C GLY A 211 -18.09 -4.71 6.27
N THR A 212 -17.28 -4.68 7.26
CA THR A 212 -16.55 -3.57 7.87
C THR A 212 -16.37 -2.34 6.98
N ASP A 213 -16.67 -1.17 7.50
CA ASP A 213 -16.61 0.17 6.87
C ASP A 213 -15.14 0.61 6.54
N ILE A 214 -14.34 -0.32 6.03
CA ILE A 214 -12.95 -0.08 5.62
C ILE A 214 -12.95 0.27 4.13
N THR A 215 -12.53 1.48 3.81
CA THR A 215 -12.34 1.92 2.43
C THR A 215 -11.26 1.06 1.76
N GLN A 216 -11.63 0.30 0.75
CA GLN A 216 -10.74 -0.60 0.01
C GLN A 216 -10.76 -0.31 -1.49
N GLY A 217 -9.73 -0.78 -2.20
CA GLY A 217 -9.63 -0.65 -3.64
C GLY A 217 -9.26 0.75 -4.11
N LEU A 218 -9.82 1.16 -5.26
CA LEU A 218 -9.51 2.44 -5.92
C LEU A 218 -9.72 3.67 -5.01
N PRO A 219 -10.81 3.81 -4.24
CA PRO A 219 -10.99 4.96 -3.35
C PRO A 219 -9.86 5.10 -2.32
N ARG A 220 -9.32 3.99 -1.82
CA ARG A 220 -8.19 4.02 -0.88
C ARG A 220 -6.90 4.47 -1.54
N VAL A 221 -6.66 4.04 -2.77
CA VAL A 221 -5.52 4.49 -3.58
C VAL A 221 -5.60 6.00 -3.82
N GLU A 222 -6.78 6.53 -4.18
CA GLU A 222 -7.01 7.96 -4.35
C GLU A 222 -6.79 8.74 -3.05
N GLU A 223 -7.30 8.27 -1.92
CA GLU A 223 -7.07 8.91 -0.61
C GLU A 223 -5.58 9.07 -0.30
N ILE A 224 -4.78 8.03 -0.56
CA ILE A 224 -3.34 8.04 -0.29
C ILE A 224 -2.62 9.03 -1.22
N PHE A 225 -2.85 8.95 -2.54
CA PHE A 225 -2.14 9.80 -3.50
C PHE A 225 -2.58 11.26 -3.45
N GLU A 226 -3.85 11.53 -3.16
CA GLU A 226 -4.36 12.89 -3.01
C GLU A 226 -4.20 13.44 -1.59
N ARG A 227 -3.66 12.65 -0.66
CA ARG A 227 -3.48 13.01 0.75
C ARG A 227 -4.79 13.46 1.41
N ARG A 228 -5.89 12.83 1.06
CA ARG A 228 -7.20 13.11 1.66
C ARG A 228 -7.27 12.49 3.05
N MET A 229 -7.99 13.14 3.97
CA MET A 229 -8.34 12.51 5.25
C MET A 229 -9.15 11.24 4.99
N PRO A 230 -8.78 10.10 5.55
CA PRO A 230 -9.59 8.89 5.44
C PRO A 230 -10.93 9.09 6.13
N LYS A 231 -11.96 8.39 5.64
CA LYS A 231 -13.32 8.49 6.17
C LYS A 231 -13.41 8.09 7.64
N ASN A 232 -12.64 7.08 8.04
CA ASN A 232 -12.48 6.64 9.42
C ASN A 232 -10.99 6.73 9.79
N PRO A 233 -10.47 7.91 10.21
CA PRO A 233 -9.09 8.07 10.57
C PRO A 233 -8.79 7.33 11.88
N ALA A 234 -7.60 6.74 11.97
CA ALA A 234 -7.11 6.23 13.25
C ALA A 234 -6.91 7.40 14.22
N ILE A 235 -7.23 7.18 15.48
CA ILE A 235 -6.94 8.12 16.55
C ILE A 235 -5.46 8.03 16.86
N ILE A 236 -4.74 9.13 16.67
CA ILE A 236 -3.27 9.19 16.80
C ILE A 236 -2.96 10.14 17.96
N ALA A 237 -2.04 9.74 18.84
CA ALA A 237 -1.50 10.62 19.84
C ALA A 237 -0.72 11.76 19.17
N HIS A 238 -1.00 13.01 19.57
CA HIS A 238 -0.31 14.19 19.06
C HIS A 238 0.95 14.53 19.86
N GLU A 239 1.06 14.02 21.08
CA GLU A 239 2.19 14.24 21.99
C GLU A 239 2.77 12.88 22.37
N SER A 240 4.11 12.80 22.51
CA SER A 240 4.78 11.63 23.07
C SER A 240 4.58 11.61 24.59
N GLY A 241 4.47 10.42 25.19
CA GLY A 241 4.27 10.32 26.62
C GLY A 241 3.85 8.93 27.09
N ASP A 242 3.72 8.77 28.39
CA ASP A 242 3.33 7.50 29.02
C ASP A 242 1.81 7.43 29.26
N VAL A 243 1.21 6.26 29.04
CA VAL A 243 -0.18 6.01 29.36
C VAL A 243 -0.35 5.80 30.86
N ILE A 244 -1.06 6.75 31.53
CA ILE A 244 -1.29 6.70 32.98
C ILE A 244 -2.48 5.80 33.32
N GLY A 245 -3.52 5.84 32.50
CA GLY A 245 -4.73 5.08 32.76
C GLY A 245 -5.64 4.95 31.56
N ILE A 246 -6.51 3.96 31.63
CA ILE A 246 -7.58 3.73 30.66
C ILE A 246 -8.89 3.63 31.43
N ARG A 247 -9.88 4.44 31.06
CA ARG A 247 -11.22 4.42 31.64
C ARG A 247 -12.24 3.98 30.60
N ASP A 248 -13.20 3.18 31.01
CA ASP A 248 -14.32 2.78 30.15
C ASP A 248 -15.50 3.72 30.43
N GLU A 249 -15.92 4.48 29.42
CA GLU A 249 -17.09 5.37 29.47
C GLU A 249 -18.17 4.88 28.50
N GLY A 250 -18.85 3.81 28.90
CA GLY A 250 -19.97 3.24 28.16
C GLY A 250 -19.57 2.62 26.80
N LYS A 251 -19.68 3.37 25.71
CA LYS A 251 -19.33 2.93 24.36
C LYS A 251 -17.95 3.40 23.90
N GLU A 252 -17.22 4.07 24.76
CA GLU A 252 -15.94 4.69 24.43
C GLU A 252 -14.92 4.36 25.52
N LYS A 253 -13.64 4.28 25.12
CA LYS A 253 -12.50 4.18 26.04
C LYS A 253 -11.75 5.50 26.04
N VAL A 254 -11.51 6.05 27.23
CA VAL A 254 -10.70 7.24 27.41
C VAL A 254 -9.32 6.82 27.87
N ILE A 255 -8.31 7.11 27.04
CA ILE A 255 -6.90 6.86 27.32
C ILE A 255 -6.29 8.14 27.83
N GLN A 256 -5.74 8.12 29.04
CA GLN A 256 -5.03 9.24 29.65
C GLN A 256 -3.54 9.10 29.41
N LEU A 257 -2.94 10.10 28.76
CA LEU A 257 -1.53 10.18 28.44
C LEU A 257 -0.88 11.32 29.20
N LEU A 258 0.25 11.05 29.86
CA LEU A 258 1.13 12.06 30.45
C LEU A 258 2.16 12.45 29.40
N ALA A 259 2.12 13.67 28.92
CA ALA A 259 3.04 14.14 27.89
C ALA A 259 4.47 14.28 28.44
N ASP A 260 5.44 13.83 27.63
CA ASP A 260 6.87 14.01 27.89
C ASP A 260 7.27 15.48 27.84
N ASP A 261 8.34 15.85 28.57
CA ASP A 261 8.88 17.20 28.55
C ASP A 261 9.78 17.39 27.31
N ASP A 262 9.26 18.03 26.28
CA ASP A 262 9.98 18.33 25.03
C ASP A 262 11.08 19.39 25.17
N GLY A 263 11.32 19.90 26.38
CA GLY A 263 12.33 20.95 26.61
C GLY A 263 12.08 22.26 25.84
N SER A 264 10.96 22.38 25.13
CA SER A 264 10.57 23.58 24.43
C SER A 264 9.86 24.54 25.40
N LYS A 265 10.29 25.82 25.39
CA LYS A 265 9.78 26.88 26.25
C LYS A 265 8.24 27.01 26.09
N GLY A 266 7.51 26.38 26.99
CA GLY A 266 6.04 26.54 27.05
C GLY A 266 5.24 25.31 27.45
N ASN A 267 5.76 24.11 27.28
CA ASN A 267 5.07 22.90 27.73
C ASN A 267 5.52 22.57 29.16
N LYS A 268 4.60 22.63 30.11
CA LYS A 268 4.84 22.23 31.49
C LYS A 268 4.86 20.69 31.53
N SER A 269 5.93 20.11 32.02
CA SER A 269 6.00 18.68 32.35
C SER A 269 4.78 18.28 33.17
N GLY A 270 4.10 17.21 32.76
CA GLY A 270 2.91 16.71 33.47
C GLY A 270 1.55 17.15 32.91
N LYS A 271 1.48 17.68 31.68
CA LYS A 271 0.20 17.90 30.99
C LYS A 271 -0.47 16.55 30.69
N GLN A 272 -1.64 16.34 31.30
CA GLN A 272 -2.47 15.18 30.95
C GLN A 272 -3.30 15.49 29.70
N VAL A 273 -3.25 14.59 28.74
CA VAL A 273 -4.02 14.64 27.49
C VAL A 273 -4.92 13.41 27.44
N GLU A 274 -6.19 13.62 27.13
CA GLU A 274 -7.17 12.53 27.03
C GLU A 274 -7.50 12.25 25.57
N TYR A 275 -7.49 10.97 25.18
CA TYR A 275 -7.88 10.51 23.87
C TYR A 275 -9.08 9.57 24.01
N THR A 276 -10.19 9.94 23.36
CA THR A 276 -11.40 9.12 23.35
C THR A 276 -11.37 8.18 22.15
N VAL A 277 -11.44 6.88 22.41
CA VAL A 277 -11.41 5.84 21.39
C VAL A 277 -12.74 5.09 21.43
N PRO A 278 -13.52 5.01 20.33
CA PRO A 278 -14.72 4.20 20.27
C PRO A 278 -14.36 2.71 20.41
N PHE A 279 -15.30 1.92 20.98
CA PHE A 279 -15.17 0.48 21.15
C PHE A 279 -15.11 -0.24 19.82
#